data_ebae88c4b1e9b7baeb91522fba325743
#
_entry.id   ebae88c4b1e9b7baeb91522fba325743
#
_cell.length_a   1.000
_cell.length_b   1.000
_cell.length_c   1.000
_cell.angle_alpha   90.00
_cell.angle_beta   90.00
_cell.angle_gamma   90.00
#
_symmetry.space_group_name_H-M   'P 1'
#
loop_
_entity.id
_entity.type
_entity.pdbx_description
1 polymer ?
#
loop_
_entity_poly.entity_id
_entity_poly.type
_entity_poly.pdbx_seq_one_letter_code
_entity_poly.pdbx_strand_id
1 'polypeptide(L)'
;MQKLRLLSQQSIFLFIALYLGILLNLPIFFRRYSQLHYDNALSIAVEMLAAFALVYFLCVLLSFTGKTVFRVLMSVVVISSAAASYYMILFNVDIGYGILAAALASDSIDLSKESIGTHFIAWTVLVSLIPVLLLWLSKMPGAALKQTTPKTLAVKVVLLIVSGLLCYLPLQMMGKVQDRHDVVNNRMMASYGGVVAGTYSPSNWLSALGLYVYSSYSQAEDTKNLFDPAKHFTYTEPADAKDMYVVFVIGESARRDHMGLYGYERDNTPHLDKEKNLAALEGYSCDTATKLSLRCMFVREGGASEAPQRTLKEANVFSVLKSKGWSSELYSMQSEAWFYNKTRADDYSLRENIASEKRNAGKPVDDMLLVDEMKDSMA
;
A
#
# COMPACT_ATOMS: atom_id res chain seq x y z
N MET A 1 -43.52 17.38 13.54
CA MET A 1 -42.16 16.88 13.80
C MET A 1 -41.15 17.91 13.31
N GLN A 2 -40.61 18.75 14.16
CA GLN A 2 -39.47 19.61 13.84
C GLN A 2 -38.25 18.71 13.56
N LYS A 3 -37.81 18.66 12.28
CA LYS A 3 -36.56 17.95 11.94
C LYS A 3 -35.41 18.59 12.71
N LEU A 4 -34.81 17.86 13.61
CA LEU A 4 -33.55 18.23 14.27
C LEU A 4 -32.50 18.54 13.19
N ARG A 5 -32.28 19.81 12.89
CA ARG A 5 -31.26 20.28 11.96
C ARG A 5 -30.06 20.75 12.78
N LEU A 6 -29.14 19.83 13.10
CA LEU A 6 -28.10 20.02 14.08
C LEU A 6 -26.97 20.98 13.66
N LEU A 7 -26.51 20.96 12.40
CA LEU A 7 -25.35 21.74 11.98
C LEU A 7 -25.54 22.45 10.63
N SER A 8 -24.94 23.64 10.50
CA SER A 8 -24.82 24.35 9.22
C SER A 8 -23.82 23.64 8.30
N GLN A 9 -23.79 23.98 6.99
CA GLN A 9 -22.84 23.43 6.05
C GLN A 9 -21.38 23.66 6.49
N GLN A 10 -21.05 24.88 6.92
CA GLN A 10 -19.70 25.20 7.35
C GLN A 10 -19.31 24.47 8.64
N SER A 11 -20.27 24.37 9.58
CA SER A 11 -20.04 23.64 10.84
C SER A 11 -19.77 22.16 10.60
N ILE A 12 -20.47 21.51 9.64
CA ILE A 12 -20.18 20.11 9.32
C ILE A 12 -18.83 19.95 8.61
N PHE A 13 -18.42 20.88 7.73
CA PHE A 13 -17.12 20.86 7.10
C PHE A 13 -15.98 20.96 8.13
N LEU A 14 -16.10 21.92 9.06
CA LEU A 14 -15.15 22.07 10.16
C LEU A 14 -15.11 20.83 11.06
N PHE A 15 -16.29 20.28 11.40
CA PHE A 15 -16.36 19.07 12.20
C PHE A 15 -15.66 17.89 11.51
N ILE A 16 -15.96 17.65 10.23
CA ILE A 16 -15.34 16.55 9.47
C ILE A 16 -13.83 16.76 9.33
N ALA A 17 -13.39 18.01 9.09
CA ALA A 17 -11.96 18.33 8.98
C ALA A 17 -11.23 18.12 10.31
N LEU A 18 -11.82 18.51 11.44
CA LEU A 18 -11.27 18.21 12.77
C LEU A 18 -11.28 16.72 13.07
N TYR A 19 -12.38 16.03 12.75
CA TYR A 19 -12.52 14.63 13.04
C TYR A 19 -11.54 13.76 12.25
N LEU A 20 -11.56 13.85 10.92
CA LEU A 20 -10.68 13.06 10.06
C LEU A 20 -9.24 13.59 10.04
N GLY A 21 -9.06 14.91 9.94
CA GLY A 21 -7.73 15.50 9.81
C GLY A 21 -6.93 15.47 11.10
N ILE A 22 -7.59 15.65 12.26
CA ILE A 22 -6.90 15.75 13.55
C ILE A 22 -7.21 14.58 14.46
N LEU A 23 -8.47 14.38 14.88
CA LEU A 23 -8.80 13.40 15.93
C LEU A 23 -8.45 11.98 15.55
N LEU A 24 -8.77 11.56 14.34
CA LEU A 24 -8.49 10.21 13.87
C LEU A 24 -6.98 9.95 13.69
N ASN A 25 -6.20 10.99 13.43
CA ASN A 25 -4.75 10.92 13.25
C ASN A 25 -3.96 11.17 14.55
N LEU A 26 -4.60 11.47 15.69
CA LEU A 26 -3.87 11.80 16.93
C LEU A 26 -2.79 10.78 17.32
N PRO A 27 -3.05 9.45 17.33
CA PRO A 27 -2.02 8.47 17.66
C PRO A 27 -0.84 8.50 16.69
N ILE A 28 -1.12 8.80 15.41
CA ILE A 28 -0.12 8.88 14.35
C ILE A 28 0.75 10.12 14.51
N PHE A 29 0.17 11.28 14.88
CA PHE A 29 0.93 12.49 15.19
C PHE A 29 1.88 12.27 16.37
N PHE A 30 1.45 11.57 17.43
CA PHE A 30 2.31 11.24 18.56
C PHE A 30 3.46 10.32 18.17
N ARG A 31 3.17 9.27 17.40
CA ARG A 31 4.21 8.38 16.85
C ARG A 31 5.20 9.15 15.98
N ARG A 32 4.70 9.97 15.07
CA ARG A 32 5.50 10.78 14.15
C ARG A 32 6.39 11.77 14.92
N TYR A 33 5.87 12.42 15.97
CA TYR A 33 6.65 13.33 16.82
C TYR A 33 7.90 12.68 17.38
N SER A 34 7.81 11.42 17.82
CA SER A 34 8.97 10.68 18.36
C SER A 34 9.99 10.25 17.30
N GLN A 35 9.58 10.21 16.05
CA GLN A 35 10.43 9.76 14.93
C GLN A 35 11.16 10.91 14.21
N LEU A 36 10.70 12.15 14.39
CA LEU A 36 11.33 13.32 13.77
C LEU A 36 12.66 13.64 14.47
N HIS A 37 13.66 14.00 13.68
CA HIS A 37 15.01 14.33 14.16
C HIS A 37 15.31 15.84 14.10
N TYR A 38 14.32 16.66 13.69
CA TYR A 38 14.44 18.11 13.55
C TYR A 38 13.11 18.80 13.85
N ASP A 39 13.15 19.93 14.55
CA ASP A 39 12.03 20.82 14.88
C ASP A 39 10.65 20.13 15.01
N ASN A 40 10.58 19.14 15.90
CA ASN A 40 9.47 18.19 16.00
C ASN A 40 8.12 18.92 16.23
N ALA A 41 8.10 19.93 17.09
CA ALA A 41 6.86 20.65 17.44
C ALA A 41 6.31 21.43 16.24
N LEU A 42 7.17 22.15 15.51
CA LEU A 42 6.77 22.91 14.33
C LEU A 42 6.35 21.99 13.20
N SER A 43 7.11 20.91 12.97
CA SER A 43 6.79 19.92 11.94
C SER A 43 5.42 19.31 12.15
N ILE A 44 5.11 18.83 13.36
CA ILE A 44 3.80 18.27 13.68
C ILE A 44 2.68 19.31 13.60
N ALA A 45 2.92 20.54 14.02
CA ALA A 45 1.93 21.61 13.87
C ALA A 45 1.59 21.89 12.39
N VAL A 46 2.61 21.89 11.53
CA VAL A 46 2.44 22.02 10.06
C VAL A 46 1.71 20.82 9.48
N GLU A 47 2.08 19.61 9.89
CA GLU A 47 1.44 18.37 9.44
C GLU A 47 -0.04 18.31 9.86
N MET A 48 -0.37 18.73 11.10
CA MET A 48 -1.75 18.85 11.60
C MET A 48 -2.54 19.88 10.80
N LEU A 49 -1.96 21.05 10.53
CA LEU A 49 -2.60 22.07 9.70
C LEU A 49 -2.86 21.56 8.29
N ALA A 50 -1.88 20.89 7.68
CA ALA A 50 -2.02 20.32 6.34
C ALA A 50 -3.09 19.25 6.28
N ALA A 51 -3.13 18.32 7.25
CA ALA A 51 -4.14 17.27 7.32
C ALA A 51 -5.57 17.85 7.48
N PHE A 52 -5.74 18.82 8.37
CA PHE A 52 -6.98 19.56 8.53
C PHE A 52 -7.41 20.28 7.26
N ALA A 53 -6.48 21.06 6.67
CA ALA A 53 -6.75 21.84 5.47
C ALA A 53 -7.10 20.96 4.26
N LEU A 54 -6.46 19.80 4.12
CA LEU A 54 -6.77 18.83 3.07
C LEU A 54 -8.20 18.30 3.19
N VAL A 55 -8.62 17.88 4.38
CA VAL A 55 -9.99 17.37 4.58
C VAL A 55 -11.02 18.48 4.35
N TYR A 56 -10.72 19.69 4.82
CA TYR A 56 -11.59 20.84 4.55
C TYR A 56 -11.68 21.14 3.06
N PHE A 57 -10.55 21.12 2.34
CA PHE A 57 -10.49 21.24 0.88
C PHE A 57 -11.37 20.18 0.19
N LEU A 58 -11.27 18.91 0.61
CA LEU A 58 -12.12 17.85 0.07
C LEU A 58 -13.61 18.12 0.33
N CYS A 59 -13.97 18.59 1.51
CA CYS A 59 -15.36 18.97 1.82
C CYS A 59 -15.87 20.07 0.88
N VAL A 60 -15.07 21.12 0.67
CA VAL A 60 -15.43 22.22 -0.25
C VAL A 60 -15.53 21.71 -1.68
N LEU A 61 -14.53 20.95 -2.15
CA LEU A 61 -14.49 20.39 -3.50
C LEU A 61 -15.71 19.50 -3.79
N LEU A 62 -15.97 18.53 -2.92
CA LEU A 62 -17.12 17.63 -3.08
C LEU A 62 -18.47 18.35 -2.94
N SER A 63 -18.54 19.51 -2.27
CA SER A 63 -19.77 20.29 -2.16
C SER A 63 -20.28 20.84 -3.49
N PHE A 64 -19.47 20.85 -4.55
CA PHE A 64 -19.89 21.22 -5.90
C PHE A 64 -20.76 20.15 -6.59
N THR A 65 -20.71 18.90 -6.13
CA THR A 65 -21.48 17.79 -6.72
C THR A 65 -22.95 17.78 -6.32
N GLY A 66 -23.33 18.60 -5.35
CA GLY A 66 -24.69 18.66 -4.80
C GLY A 66 -24.86 17.82 -3.53
N LYS A 67 -25.99 18.02 -2.85
CA LYS A 67 -26.24 17.53 -1.48
C LYS A 67 -26.11 16.01 -1.32
N THR A 68 -26.75 15.26 -2.19
CA THR A 68 -26.82 13.79 -2.05
C THR A 68 -25.49 13.15 -2.41
N VAL A 69 -24.90 13.56 -3.55
CA VAL A 69 -23.59 13.02 -3.99
C VAL A 69 -22.51 13.36 -2.98
N PHE A 70 -22.49 14.60 -2.48
CA PHE A 70 -21.59 15.01 -1.40
C PHE A 70 -21.68 14.08 -0.17
N ARG A 71 -22.90 13.82 0.31
CA ARG A 71 -23.11 12.96 1.48
C ARG A 71 -22.64 11.53 1.26
N VAL A 72 -22.94 10.97 0.10
CA VAL A 72 -22.50 9.62 -0.25
C VAL A 72 -20.98 9.57 -0.32
N LEU A 73 -20.34 10.46 -1.07
CA LEU A 73 -18.87 10.46 -1.22
C LEU A 73 -18.16 10.71 0.11
N MET A 74 -18.62 11.69 0.90
CA MET A 74 -18.03 11.93 2.23
C MET A 74 -18.30 10.80 3.21
N SER A 75 -19.43 10.10 3.12
CA SER A 75 -19.64 8.88 3.94
C SER A 75 -18.64 7.79 3.56
N VAL A 76 -18.37 7.60 2.27
CA VAL A 76 -17.32 6.66 1.82
C VAL A 76 -15.96 7.08 2.37
N VAL A 77 -15.58 8.35 2.29
CA VAL A 77 -14.31 8.85 2.84
C VAL A 77 -14.23 8.60 4.35
N VAL A 78 -15.29 8.89 5.11
CA VAL A 78 -15.33 8.66 6.56
C VAL A 78 -15.20 7.18 6.90
N ILE A 79 -15.97 6.31 6.25
CA ILE A 79 -15.95 4.87 6.52
C ILE A 79 -14.59 4.25 6.15
N SER A 80 -14.06 4.58 4.97
CA SER A 80 -12.75 4.09 4.54
C SER A 80 -11.62 4.57 5.44
N SER A 81 -11.69 5.82 5.93
CA SER A 81 -10.72 6.35 6.90
C SER A 81 -10.83 5.67 8.27
N ALA A 82 -12.05 5.35 8.72
CA ALA A 82 -12.26 4.58 9.93
C ALA A 82 -11.71 3.15 9.81
N ALA A 83 -11.92 2.49 8.68
CA ALA A 83 -11.36 1.18 8.38
C ALA A 83 -9.83 1.22 8.33
N ALA A 84 -9.24 2.18 7.62
CA ALA A 84 -7.80 2.37 7.57
C ALA A 84 -7.19 2.61 8.94
N SER A 85 -7.84 3.43 9.80
CA SER A 85 -7.36 3.75 11.14
C SER A 85 -7.23 2.53 12.05
N TYR A 86 -8.03 1.49 11.84
CA TYR A 86 -7.90 0.22 12.59
C TYR A 86 -6.50 -0.35 12.45
N TYR A 87 -6.03 -0.53 11.24
CA TYR A 87 -4.70 -1.07 10.98
C TYR A 87 -3.59 -0.10 11.37
N MET A 88 -3.77 1.18 11.11
CA MET A 88 -2.77 2.21 11.42
C MET A 88 -2.51 2.35 12.92
N ILE A 89 -3.55 2.24 13.75
CA ILE A 89 -3.46 2.44 15.20
C ILE A 89 -3.05 1.14 15.91
N LEU A 90 -3.66 0.00 15.56
CA LEU A 90 -3.43 -1.25 16.27
C LEU A 90 -2.17 -1.99 15.80
N PHE A 91 -1.84 -1.89 14.52
CA PHE A 91 -0.71 -2.62 13.94
C PHE A 91 0.49 -1.72 13.57
N ASN A 92 0.39 -0.40 13.82
CA ASN A 92 1.42 0.57 13.44
C ASN A 92 1.80 0.56 11.95
N VAL A 93 0.85 0.28 11.07
CA VAL A 93 1.05 0.13 9.63
C VAL A 93 0.54 1.37 8.91
N ASP A 94 1.36 1.98 8.06
CA ASP A 94 0.92 3.10 7.21
C ASP A 94 0.24 2.53 5.95
N ILE A 95 -1.01 2.98 5.68
CA ILE A 95 -1.79 2.50 4.52
C ILE A 95 -1.28 3.20 3.26
N GLY A 96 -0.20 2.68 2.71
CA GLY A 96 0.41 3.16 1.48
C GLY A 96 -0.02 2.37 0.23
N TYR A 97 0.59 2.72 -0.91
CA TYR A 97 0.34 2.09 -2.20
C TYR A 97 0.49 0.56 -2.16
N GLY A 98 1.53 0.04 -1.51
CA GLY A 98 1.79 -1.41 -1.45
C GLY A 98 0.66 -2.19 -0.80
N ILE A 99 0.19 -1.73 0.38
CA ILE A 99 -0.89 -2.38 1.12
C ILE A 99 -2.21 -2.30 0.35
N LEU A 100 -2.55 -1.11 -0.20
CA LEU A 100 -3.77 -0.97 -0.97
C LEU A 100 -3.72 -1.81 -2.25
N ALA A 101 -2.59 -1.84 -2.93
CA ALA A 101 -2.41 -2.64 -4.12
C ALA A 101 -2.50 -4.14 -3.84
N ALA A 102 -1.96 -4.62 -2.72
CA ALA A 102 -2.09 -6.00 -2.29
C ALA A 102 -3.57 -6.34 -1.96
N ALA A 103 -4.25 -5.48 -1.20
CA ALA A 103 -5.65 -5.67 -0.86
C ALA A 103 -6.59 -5.70 -2.08
N LEU A 104 -6.32 -4.87 -3.09
CA LEU A 104 -7.13 -4.81 -4.33
C LEU A 104 -6.74 -5.86 -5.37
N ALA A 105 -5.52 -6.39 -5.31
CA ALA A 105 -5.03 -7.43 -6.20
C ALA A 105 -5.25 -8.84 -5.64
N SER A 106 -5.74 -8.97 -4.42
CA SER A 106 -6.05 -10.27 -3.80
C SER A 106 -7.25 -10.89 -4.51
N ASP A 107 -6.98 -11.94 -5.26
CA ASP A 107 -8.02 -12.72 -5.96
C ASP A 107 -8.69 -13.72 -5.00
N SER A 108 -8.16 -13.89 -3.79
CA SER A 108 -8.65 -14.83 -2.79
C SER A 108 -9.58 -14.14 -1.78
N ILE A 109 -10.85 -14.49 -1.85
CA ILE A 109 -11.88 -14.07 -0.88
C ILE A 109 -11.52 -14.57 0.54
N ASP A 110 -10.84 -15.69 0.66
CA ASP A 110 -10.52 -16.30 1.96
C ASP A 110 -9.42 -15.52 2.70
N LEU A 111 -8.39 -15.03 2.02
CA LEU A 111 -7.39 -14.15 2.62
C LEU A 111 -7.99 -12.81 3.07
N SER A 112 -8.97 -12.30 2.31
CA SER A 112 -9.71 -11.10 2.70
C SER A 112 -10.57 -11.33 3.94
N LYS A 113 -11.17 -12.51 4.12
CA LYS A 113 -11.96 -12.86 5.31
C LYS A 113 -11.08 -12.99 6.56
N GLU A 114 -9.87 -13.52 6.46
CA GLU A 114 -8.92 -13.59 7.58
C GLU A 114 -8.55 -12.21 8.11
N SER A 115 -8.47 -11.21 7.23
CA SER A 115 -8.16 -9.82 7.59
C SER A 115 -9.35 -9.06 8.17
N ILE A 116 -10.60 -9.46 7.85
CA ILE A 116 -11.84 -8.78 8.28
C ILE A 116 -12.46 -9.52 9.47
N GLY A 117 -11.90 -9.31 10.64
CA GLY A 117 -12.46 -9.85 11.89
C GLY A 117 -13.60 -8.99 12.46
N THR A 118 -14.33 -9.56 13.45
CA THR A 118 -15.43 -8.84 14.16
C THR A 118 -14.97 -7.54 14.81
N HIS A 119 -13.75 -7.50 15.33
CA HIS A 119 -13.16 -6.28 15.93
C HIS A 119 -12.97 -5.15 14.90
N PHE A 120 -12.51 -5.50 13.68
CA PHE A 120 -12.39 -4.55 12.58
C PHE A 120 -13.74 -3.95 12.20
N ILE A 121 -14.78 -4.79 12.07
CA ILE A 121 -16.14 -4.34 11.74
C ILE A 121 -16.68 -3.44 12.85
N ALA A 122 -16.56 -3.87 14.12
CA ALA A 122 -17.02 -3.10 15.27
C ALA A 122 -16.30 -1.73 15.35
N TRP A 123 -14.98 -1.69 15.18
CA TRP A 123 -14.21 -0.46 15.13
C TRP A 123 -14.70 0.47 14.02
N THR A 124 -14.80 -0.03 12.80
CA THR A 124 -15.20 0.76 11.63
C THR A 124 -16.58 1.36 11.83
N VAL A 125 -17.55 0.59 12.35
CA VAL A 125 -18.90 1.08 12.63
C VAL A 125 -18.88 2.14 13.74
N LEU A 126 -18.25 1.87 14.88
CA LEU A 126 -18.23 2.78 16.02
C LEU A 126 -17.57 4.12 15.68
N VAL A 127 -16.45 4.08 14.97
CA VAL A 127 -15.68 5.26 14.60
C VAL A 127 -16.39 6.08 13.52
N SER A 128 -17.05 5.44 12.55
CA SER A 128 -17.73 6.16 11.45
C SER A 128 -19.16 6.60 11.76
N LEU A 129 -19.84 5.99 12.73
CA LEU A 129 -21.28 6.17 12.97
C LEU A 129 -21.65 7.63 13.25
N ILE A 130 -21.00 8.26 14.21
CA ILE A 130 -21.33 9.64 14.62
C ILE A 130 -21.07 10.64 13.47
N PRO A 131 -19.91 10.69 12.82
CA PRO A 131 -19.67 11.64 11.75
C PRO A 131 -20.60 11.39 10.53
N VAL A 132 -20.93 10.15 10.20
CA VAL A 132 -21.88 9.85 9.12
C VAL A 132 -23.30 10.32 9.49
N LEU A 133 -23.77 10.04 10.70
CA LEU A 133 -25.08 10.52 11.16
C LEU A 133 -25.17 12.05 11.14
N LEU A 134 -24.16 12.75 11.66
CA LEU A 134 -24.13 14.22 11.65
C LEU A 134 -24.10 14.78 10.23
N LEU A 135 -23.37 14.13 9.31
CA LEU A 135 -23.33 14.49 7.90
C LEU A 135 -24.73 14.40 7.25
N TRP A 136 -25.50 13.34 7.53
CA TRP A 136 -26.83 13.14 6.98
C TRP A 136 -27.90 14.04 7.63
N LEU A 137 -27.75 14.38 8.89
CA LEU A 137 -28.63 15.29 9.62
C LEU A 137 -28.32 16.78 9.36
N SER A 138 -27.13 17.11 8.82
CA SER A 138 -26.73 18.50 8.58
C SER A 138 -27.57 19.24 7.55
N LYS A 139 -27.62 20.58 7.68
CA LYS A 139 -28.24 21.45 6.69
C LYS A 139 -27.28 21.66 5.52
N MET A 140 -27.53 20.98 4.42
CA MET A 140 -26.81 21.20 3.18
C MET A 140 -27.69 21.90 2.16
N PRO A 141 -27.23 22.98 1.52
CA PRO A 141 -27.99 23.56 0.40
C PRO A 141 -28.08 22.53 -0.73
N GLY A 142 -29.29 22.40 -1.30
CA GLY A 142 -29.60 21.38 -2.32
C GLY A 142 -28.97 21.62 -3.69
N ALA A 143 -28.23 22.72 -3.87
CA ALA A 143 -27.82 23.20 -5.17
C ALA A 143 -26.52 22.50 -5.65
N ALA A 144 -26.65 21.77 -6.77
CA ALA A 144 -25.49 21.46 -7.64
C ALA A 144 -24.96 22.76 -8.27
N LEU A 145 -23.76 22.66 -8.87
CA LEU A 145 -23.05 23.82 -9.47
C LEU A 145 -23.96 24.72 -10.34
N LYS A 146 -24.89 24.13 -11.12
CA LYS A 146 -25.84 24.84 -12.00
C LYS A 146 -26.88 25.72 -11.27
N GLN A 147 -27.10 25.52 -9.97
CA GLN A 147 -28.08 26.24 -9.16
C GLN A 147 -27.47 27.15 -8.11
N THR A 148 -26.13 27.28 -8.12
CA THR A 148 -25.37 28.06 -7.13
C THR A 148 -25.37 29.52 -7.54
N THR A 149 -25.70 30.44 -6.63
CA THR A 149 -25.63 31.89 -6.91
C THR A 149 -24.18 32.32 -7.12
N PRO A 150 -23.87 33.34 -7.92
CA PRO A 150 -22.50 33.79 -8.15
C PRO A 150 -21.74 34.12 -6.86
N LYS A 151 -22.40 34.70 -5.87
CA LYS A 151 -21.83 34.98 -4.56
C LYS A 151 -21.40 33.72 -3.80
N THR A 152 -22.26 32.71 -3.78
CA THR A 152 -21.97 31.43 -3.12
C THR A 152 -20.86 30.67 -3.84
N LEU A 153 -20.84 30.73 -5.15
CA LEU A 153 -19.77 30.16 -5.98
C LEU A 153 -18.43 30.82 -5.67
N ALA A 154 -18.37 32.16 -5.64
CA ALA A 154 -17.15 32.92 -5.32
C ALA A 154 -16.62 32.53 -3.93
N VAL A 155 -17.48 32.44 -2.90
CA VAL A 155 -17.09 32.02 -1.56
C VAL A 155 -16.51 30.58 -1.58
N LYS A 156 -17.13 29.64 -2.26
CA LYS A 156 -16.61 28.26 -2.37
C LYS A 156 -15.25 28.21 -3.05
N VAL A 157 -15.07 28.99 -4.13
CA VAL A 157 -13.76 29.07 -4.84
C VAL A 157 -12.69 29.66 -3.94
N VAL A 158 -12.98 30.73 -3.22
CA VAL A 158 -12.04 31.34 -2.25
C VAL A 158 -11.69 30.32 -1.16
N LEU A 159 -12.65 29.63 -0.57
CA LEU A 159 -12.39 28.61 0.45
C LEU A 159 -11.55 27.45 -0.10
N LEU A 160 -11.79 27.04 -1.36
CA LEU A 160 -10.98 26.00 -2.02
C LEU A 160 -9.52 26.46 -2.19
N ILE A 161 -9.32 27.67 -2.68
CA ILE A 161 -7.97 28.23 -2.87
C ILE A 161 -7.27 28.37 -1.51
N VAL A 162 -7.93 28.96 -0.51
CA VAL A 162 -7.34 29.17 0.82
C VAL A 162 -6.97 27.84 1.47
N SER A 163 -7.87 26.85 1.47
CA SER A 163 -7.57 25.53 2.06
C SER A 163 -6.48 24.79 1.30
N GLY A 164 -6.43 24.90 -0.02
CA GLY A 164 -5.34 24.34 -0.83
C GLY A 164 -3.99 24.99 -0.52
N LEU A 165 -3.94 26.30 -0.39
CA LEU A 165 -2.72 27.03 0.00
C LEU A 165 -2.27 26.69 1.40
N LEU A 166 -3.21 26.59 2.37
CA LEU A 166 -2.91 26.17 3.75
C LEU A 166 -2.40 24.73 3.85
N CYS A 167 -2.80 23.87 2.92
CA CYS A 167 -2.23 22.53 2.82
C CYS A 167 -0.83 22.55 2.18
N TYR A 168 -0.67 23.24 1.05
CA TYR A 168 0.51 23.13 0.22
C TYR A 168 1.71 23.96 0.73
N LEU A 169 1.51 25.25 1.04
CA LEU A 169 2.62 26.16 1.35
C LEU A 169 3.40 25.76 2.61
N PRO A 170 2.76 25.40 3.75
CA PRO A 170 3.51 24.99 4.94
C PRO A 170 4.31 23.71 4.69
N LEU A 171 3.79 22.76 3.93
CA LEU A 171 4.51 21.53 3.57
C LEU A 171 5.73 21.82 2.70
N GLN A 172 5.65 22.75 1.75
CA GLN A 172 6.79 23.18 0.94
C GLN A 172 7.86 23.87 1.78
N MET A 173 7.44 24.70 2.74
CA MET A 173 8.38 25.36 3.66
C MET A 173 9.13 24.35 4.53
N MET A 174 8.42 23.38 5.09
CA MET A 174 9.04 22.31 5.90
C MET A 174 9.91 21.38 5.04
N GLY A 175 9.52 21.09 3.81
CA GLY A 175 10.35 20.34 2.86
C GLY A 175 11.73 21.00 2.68
N LYS A 176 11.81 22.32 2.53
CA LYS A 176 13.09 23.04 2.45
C LYS A 176 13.91 22.99 3.75
N VAL A 177 13.26 22.86 4.91
CA VAL A 177 13.94 22.66 6.18
C VAL A 177 14.52 21.25 6.25
N GLN A 178 13.75 20.25 5.87
CA GLN A 178 14.20 18.86 5.78
C GLN A 178 15.38 18.73 4.81
N ASP A 179 15.25 19.22 3.59
CA ASP A 179 16.30 19.11 2.57
C ASP A 179 17.64 19.69 3.07
N ARG A 180 17.60 20.83 3.76
CA ARG A 180 18.81 21.40 4.38
C ARG A 180 19.42 20.51 5.44
N HIS A 181 18.59 19.92 6.29
CA HIS A 181 19.00 19.01 7.35
C HIS A 181 19.57 17.70 6.76
N ASP A 182 18.94 17.15 5.74
CA ASP A 182 19.32 15.88 5.11
C ASP A 182 20.62 16.03 4.31
N VAL A 183 20.85 17.16 3.62
CA VAL A 183 22.13 17.48 2.97
C VAL A 183 23.28 17.50 3.98
N VAL A 184 23.07 18.11 5.16
CA VAL A 184 24.10 18.16 6.21
C VAL A 184 24.42 16.76 6.76
N ASN A 185 23.42 15.87 6.83
CA ASN A 185 23.56 14.52 7.39
C ASN A 185 23.75 13.43 6.32
N ASN A 186 23.94 13.81 5.06
CA ASN A 186 24.15 12.90 3.92
C ASN A 186 23.06 11.80 3.82
N ARG A 187 21.81 12.19 4.01
CA ARG A 187 20.63 11.30 3.94
C ARG A 187 19.83 11.59 2.68
N MET A 188 19.53 10.55 1.90
CA MET A 188 18.53 10.62 0.83
C MET A 188 17.17 10.21 1.41
N MET A 189 16.27 11.17 1.52
CA MET A 189 14.90 10.92 2.01
C MET A 189 13.86 11.24 0.94
N ALA A 190 12.69 10.59 1.05
CA ALA A 190 11.53 10.93 0.24
C ALA A 190 11.09 12.37 0.51
N SER A 191 10.44 13.02 -0.47
CA SER A 191 9.97 14.40 -0.30
C SER A 191 9.07 14.53 0.92
N TYR A 192 9.25 15.60 1.72
CA TYR A 192 8.48 15.86 2.93
C TYR A 192 6.96 15.77 2.69
N GLY A 193 6.47 16.42 1.64
CA GLY A 193 5.06 16.38 1.27
C GLY A 193 4.58 14.97 0.89
N GLY A 194 5.43 14.17 0.25
CA GLY A 194 5.13 12.77 -0.08
C GLY A 194 5.02 11.89 1.16
N VAL A 195 5.94 12.06 2.12
CA VAL A 195 5.88 11.36 3.42
C VAL A 195 4.59 11.74 4.17
N VAL A 196 4.28 13.02 4.29
CA VAL A 196 3.06 13.50 4.98
C VAL A 196 1.80 12.97 4.30
N ALA A 197 1.74 13.01 2.96
CA ALA A 197 0.62 12.46 2.20
C ALA A 197 0.43 10.96 2.40
N GLY A 198 1.51 10.20 2.58
CA GLY A 198 1.48 8.76 2.85
C GLY A 198 1.20 8.38 4.31
N THR A 199 1.35 9.33 5.26
CA THR A 199 1.26 9.04 6.69
C THR A 199 -0.15 9.21 7.25
N TYR A 200 -0.87 10.26 6.85
CA TYR A 200 -2.14 10.65 7.49
C TYR A 200 -3.37 10.26 6.70
N SER A 201 -4.40 9.79 7.40
CA SER A 201 -5.73 9.57 6.83
C SER A 201 -6.47 10.91 6.65
N PRO A 202 -7.19 11.16 5.54
CA PRO A 202 -7.44 10.24 4.42
C PRO A 202 -6.42 10.30 3.28
N SER A 203 -5.39 11.16 3.36
CA SER A 203 -4.46 11.39 2.25
C SER A 203 -3.70 10.13 1.85
N ASN A 204 -3.31 9.29 2.81
CA ASN A 204 -2.54 8.07 2.58
C ASN A 204 -3.28 7.08 1.65
N TRP A 205 -4.49 6.67 1.99
CA TRP A 205 -5.24 5.73 1.16
C TRP A 205 -5.80 6.37 -0.12
N LEU A 206 -6.12 7.70 -0.11
CA LEU A 206 -6.53 8.42 -1.33
C LEU A 206 -5.39 8.54 -2.33
N SER A 207 -4.19 8.91 -1.87
CA SER A 207 -3.00 8.96 -2.73
C SER A 207 -2.61 7.57 -3.23
N ALA A 208 -2.67 6.57 -2.36
CA ALA A 208 -2.43 5.17 -2.71
C ALA A 208 -3.43 4.67 -3.77
N LEU A 209 -4.72 4.99 -3.63
CA LEU A 209 -5.74 4.68 -4.64
C LEU A 209 -5.48 5.37 -5.97
N GLY A 210 -5.13 6.66 -5.93
CA GLY A 210 -4.76 7.42 -7.13
C GLY A 210 -3.56 6.82 -7.84
N LEU A 211 -2.52 6.46 -7.10
CA LEU A 211 -1.33 5.79 -7.63
C LEU A 211 -1.66 4.39 -8.18
N TYR A 212 -2.55 3.65 -7.51
CA TYR A 212 -3.00 2.33 -7.98
C TYR A 212 -3.72 2.43 -9.33
N VAL A 213 -4.67 3.36 -9.46
CA VAL A 213 -5.39 3.58 -10.73
C VAL A 213 -4.43 4.01 -11.82
N TYR A 214 -3.53 4.96 -11.52
CA TYR A 214 -2.51 5.42 -12.48
C TYR A 214 -1.57 4.29 -12.90
N SER A 215 -1.06 3.52 -11.93
CA SER A 215 -0.15 2.41 -12.22
C SER A 215 -0.82 1.28 -12.99
N SER A 216 -2.09 0.99 -12.70
CA SER A 216 -2.85 -0.03 -13.42
C SER A 216 -3.09 0.36 -14.88
N TYR A 217 -3.38 1.65 -15.13
CA TYR A 217 -3.52 2.17 -16.48
C TYR A 217 -2.19 2.16 -17.25
N SER A 218 -1.12 2.64 -16.64
CA SER A 218 0.22 2.65 -17.23
C SER A 218 0.76 1.24 -17.48
N GLN A 219 0.54 0.30 -16.56
CA GLN A 219 0.98 -1.09 -16.71
C GLN A 219 0.30 -1.81 -17.88
N ALA A 220 -0.95 -1.49 -18.17
CA ALA A 220 -1.66 -2.06 -19.31
C ALA A 220 -1.01 -1.69 -20.67
N GLU A 221 -0.37 -0.53 -20.76
CA GLU A 221 0.41 -0.13 -21.95
C GLU A 221 1.83 -0.70 -21.93
N ASP A 222 2.53 -0.66 -20.78
CA ASP A 222 3.91 -1.11 -20.65
C ASP A 222 4.06 -2.64 -20.85
N THR A 223 3.03 -3.45 -20.53
CA THR A 223 3.05 -4.91 -20.74
C THR A 223 3.04 -5.32 -22.21
N LYS A 224 2.65 -4.45 -23.13
CA LYS A 224 2.65 -4.75 -24.57
C LYS A 224 4.04 -4.73 -25.18
N ASN A 225 4.98 -3.98 -24.61
CA ASN A 225 6.32 -3.75 -25.14
C ASN A 225 7.40 -3.89 -24.05
N LEU A 226 7.42 -5.02 -23.33
CA LEU A 226 8.47 -5.29 -22.37
C LEU A 226 9.84 -5.39 -23.07
N PHE A 227 10.82 -4.65 -22.53
CA PHE A 227 12.21 -4.88 -22.88
C PHE A 227 12.61 -6.29 -22.43
N ASP A 228 13.09 -7.11 -23.35
CA ASP A 228 13.50 -8.49 -23.06
C ASP A 228 15.02 -8.57 -22.93
N PRO A 229 15.57 -8.70 -21.71
CA PRO A 229 17.00 -8.79 -21.50
C PRO A 229 17.64 -9.97 -22.25
N ALA A 230 16.92 -11.07 -22.43
CA ALA A 230 17.41 -12.25 -23.14
C ALA A 230 17.78 -11.97 -24.61
N LYS A 231 17.14 -10.95 -25.22
CA LYS A 231 17.40 -10.55 -26.62
C LYS A 231 18.48 -9.48 -26.77
N HIS A 232 18.79 -8.75 -25.68
CA HIS A 232 19.65 -7.59 -25.75
C HIS A 232 21.00 -7.78 -25.08
N PHE A 233 21.16 -8.81 -24.25
CA PHE A 233 22.41 -9.11 -23.56
C PHE A 233 22.87 -10.54 -23.86
N THR A 234 24.17 -10.73 -23.84
CA THR A 234 24.80 -12.06 -23.95
C THR A 234 25.03 -12.59 -22.54
N TYR A 235 24.56 -13.79 -22.28
CA TYR A 235 24.77 -14.50 -21.02
C TYR A 235 25.66 -15.71 -21.26
N THR A 236 26.71 -15.83 -20.43
CA THR A 236 27.61 -16.99 -20.45
C THR A 236 27.12 -18.00 -19.42
N GLU A 237 26.88 -19.21 -19.84
CA GLU A 237 26.50 -20.30 -18.95
C GLU A 237 27.75 -20.84 -18.24
N PRO A 238 27.68 -21.09 -16.91
CA PRO A 238 28.73 -21.84 -16.22
C PRO A 238 28.88 -23.23 -16.84
N ALA A 239 30.12 -23.71 -16.94
CA ALA A 239 30.43 -25.01 -17.58
C ALA A 239 29.78 -26.21 -16.86
N ASP A 240 29.46 -26.05 -15.60
CA ASP A 240 28.88 -27.03 -14.66
C ASP A 240 27.36 -26.87 -14.47
N ALA A 241 26.69 -25.99 -15.24
CA ALA A 241 25.26 -25.74 -15.10
C ALA A 241 24.37 -26.84 -15.72
N LYS A 242 24.95 -27.90 -16.29
CA LYS A 242 24.20 -29.02 -16.87
C LYS A 242 23.60 -29.88 -15.73
N ASP A 243 22.34 -30.30 -15.97
CA ASP A 243 21.59 -31.18 -15.04
C ASP A 243 21.38 -30.60 -13.62
N MET A 244 21.32 -29.27 -13.52
CA MET A 244 21.07 -28.58 -12.27
C MET A 244 19.57 -28.40 -12.03
N TYR A 245 19.12 -28.73 -10.81
CA TYR A 245 17.80 -28.43 -10.31
C TYR A 245 17.90 -27.33 -9.25
N VAL A 246 17.16 -26.22 -9.44
CA VAL A 246 17.21 -25.08 -8.52
C VAL A 246 15.82 -24.86 -7.90
N VAL A 247 15.73 -25.01 -6.59
CA VAL A 247 14.52 -24.66 -5.82
C VAL A 247 14.72 -23.30 -5.20
N PHE A 248 13.88 -22.34 -5.61
CA PHE A 248 13.91 -20.99 -5.06
C PHE A 248 12.68 -20.73 -4.19
N VAL A 249 12.86 -20.74 -2.87
CA VAL A 249 11.78 -20.56 -1.89
C VAL A 249 11.72 -19.10 -1.45
N ILE A 250 10.58 -18.45 -1.68
CA ILE A 250 10.32 -17.09 -1.23
C ILE A 250 9.42 -17.14 0.00
N GLY A 251 9.96 -16.73 1.15
CA GLY A 251 9.18 -16.58 2.38
C GLY A 251 8.39 -15.28 2.39
N GLU A 252 7.17 -15.32 2.91
CA GLU A 252 6.33 -14.15 3.13
C GLU A 252 6.37 -13.75 4.61
N SER A 253 6.49 -12.44 4.89
CA SER A 253 6.48 -11.86 6.24
C SER A 253 7.54 -12.42 7.20
N ALA A 254 8.60 -13.05 6.68
CA ALA A 254 9.69 -13.60 7.47
C ALA A 254 10.72 -12.49 7.82
N ARG A 255 10.86 -12.22 9.10
CA ARG A 255 11.84 -11.24 9.62
C ARG A 255 13.12 -11.95 10.05
N ARG A 256 14.26 -11.43 9.62
CA ARG A 256 15.57 -11.95 9.99
C ARG A 256 15.79 -12.03 11.50
N ASP A 257 15.44 -10.96 12.22
CA ASP A 257 15.60 -10.86 13.68
C ASP A 257 14.62 -11.76 14.46
N HIS A 258 13.74 -12.46 13.77
CA HIS A 258 12.83 -13.47 14.34
C HIS A 258 13.11 -14.88 13.81
N MET A 259 14.33 -15.15 13.34
CA MET A 259 14.77 -16.49 12.91
C MET A 259 15.88 -16.99 13.84
N GLY A 260 15.72 -18.21 14.38
CA GLY A 260 16.70 -18.86 15.26
C GLY A 260 18.09 -18.92 14.63
N LEU A 261 18.15 -19.21 13.33
CA LEU A 261 19.38 -19.19 12.52
C LEU A 261 20.22 -17.89 12.67
N TYR A 262 19.57 -16.77 13.00
CA TYR A 262 20.23 -15.47 13.21
C TYR A 262 20.24 -15.02 14.67
N GLY A 263 20.02 -15.93 15.62
CA GLY A 263 20.13 -15.67 17.05
C GLY A 263 18.82 -15.24 17.75
N TYR A 264 17.66 -15.51 17.14
CA TYR A 264 16.40 -15.33 17.83
C TYR A 264 16.25 -16.33 18.97
N GLU A 265 15.66 -15.91 20.10
CA GLU A 265 15.57 -16.71 21.32
C GLU A 265 14.76 -18.01 21.18
N ARG A 266 13.79 -18.03 20.24
CA ARG A 266 12.96 -19.21 19.98
C ARG A 266 13.58 -20.07 18.91
N ASP A 267 13.66 -21.36 19.16
CA ASP A 267 14.10 -22.37 18.19
C ASP A 267 12.97 -22.59 17.14
N ASN A 268 12.94 -21.75 16.14
CA ASN A 268 11.98 -21.80 15.04
C ASN A 268 12.59 -22.15 13.68
N THR A 269 13.90 -22.43 13.66
CA THR A 269 14.63 -22.92 12.47
C THR A 269 15.43 -24.22 12.77
N PRO A 270 14.90 -25.18 13.54
CA PRO A 270 15.68 -26.31 14.09
C PRO A 270 16.18 -27.28 13.04
N HIS A 271 15.61 -27.29 11.85
CA HIS A 271 16.06 -28.11 10.74
C HIS A 271 17.17 -27.41 9.94
N LEU A 272 17.03 -26.10 9.69
CA LEU A 272 18.03 -25.32 8.98
C LEU A 272 19.35 -25.25 9.75
N ASP A 273 19.29 -25.14 11.08
CA ASP A 273 20.49 -25.07 11.94
C ASP A 273 21.34 -26.36 11.90
N LYS A 274 20.75 -27.48 11.43
CA LYS A 274 21.44 -28.77 11.28
C LYS A 274 22.02 -29.01 9.90
N GLU A 275 21.69 -28.16 8.93
CA GLU A 275 22.16 -28.30 7.56
C GLU A 275 23.63 -27.90 7.44
N LYS A 276 24.46 -28.83 6.95
CA LYS A 276 25.91 -28.63 6.86
C LYS A 276 26.35 -27.71 5.72
N ASN A 277 25.55 -27.63 4.66
CA ASN A 277 25.83 -26.85 3.45
C ASN A 277 25.01 -25.56 3.39
N LEU A 278 24.62 -25.03 4.55
CA LEU A 278 23.85 -23.80 4.65
C LEU A 278 24.79 -22.57 4.64
N ALA A 279 24.55 -21.63 3.74
CA ALA A 279 25.15 -20.31 3.77
C ALA A 279 24.06 -19.28 4.16
N ALA A 280 24.19 -18.71 5.36
CA ALA A 280 23.31 -17.67 5.84
C ALA A 280 23.84 -16.30 5.41
N LEU A 281 23.08 -15.60 4.54
CA LEU A 281 23.49 -14.31 3.98
C LEU A 281 22.62 -13.19 4.51
N GLU A 282 23.18 -12.00 4.65
CA GLU A 282 22.43 -10.79 4.93
C GLU A 282 21.84 -10.24 3.65
N GLY A 283 20.51 -10.00 3.66
CA GLY A 283 19.79 -9.42 2.54
C GLY A 283 18.95 -8.21 2.97
N TYR A 284 18.81 -7.26 2.06
CA TYR A 284 17.93 -6.11 2.23
C TYR A 284 16.85 -6.17 1.16
N SER A 285 15.59 -6.16 1.58
CA SER A 285 14.48 -6.01 0.64
C SER A 285 14.48 -4.59 0.07
N CYS A 286 14.20 -4.46 -1.22
CA CYS A 286 14.05 -3.14 -1.86
C CYS A 286 12.77 -2.43 -1.44
N ASP A 287 11.79 -3.15 -0.90
CA ASP A 287 10.54 -2.61 -0.39
C ASP A 287 9.96 -3.52 0.68
N THR A 288 9.07 -2.99 1.51
CA THR A 288 8.36 -3.72 2.57
C THR A 288 7.04 -4.32 2.12
N ALA A 289 6.56 -3.98 0.93
CA ALA A 289 5.35 -4.53 0.34
C ALA A 289 5.69 -5.65 -0.65
N THR A 290 5.06 -6.80 -0.53
CA THR A 290 5.27 -7.99 -1.38
C THR A 290 5.26 -7.66 -2.86
N LYS A 291 4.26 -6.89 -3.31
CA LYS A 291 4.13 -6.49 -4.72
C LYS A 291 5.34 -5.72 -5.26
N LEU A 292 5.96 -4.90 -4.45
CA LEU A 292 7.12 -4.08 -4.84
C LEU A 292 8.42 -4.86 -4.68
N SER A 293 8.55 -5.61 -3.60
CA SER A 293 9.71 -6.45 -3.30
C SER A 293 9.91 -7.54 -4.37
N LEU A 294 8.87 -8.28 -4.75
CA LEU A 294 8.94 -9.31 -5.78
C LEU A 294 9.41 -8.76 -7.14
N ARG A 295 9.02 -7.54 -7.49
CA ARG A 295 9.45 -6.93 -8.75
C ARG A 295 10.95 -6.73 -8.83
N CYS A 296 11.57 -6.23 -7.76
CA CYS A 296 12.99 -5.97 -7.77
C CYS A 296 13.84 -7.20 -7.54
N MET A 297 13.28 -8.26 -6.94
CA MET A 297 13.98 -9.52 -6.72
C MET A 297 14.39 -10.20 -8.05
N PHE A 298 13.58 -10.06 -9.08
CA PHE A 298 13.76 -10.75 -10.36
C PHE A 298 14.21 -9.85 -11.52
N VAL A 299 14.51 -8.58 -11.25
CA VAL A 299 15.04 -7.65 -12.26
C VAL A 299 16.56 -7.72 -12.31
N ARG A 300 17.17 -7.32 -13.44
CA ARG A 300 18.63 -7.21 -13.56
C ARG A 300 19.24 -6.31 -12.49
N GLU A 301 20.50 -6.54 -12.18
CA GLU A 301 21.31 -5.68 -11.31
C GLU A 301 21.12 -4.19 -11.63
N GLY A 302 21.04 -3.35 -10.62
CA GLY A 302 20.77 -1.92 -10.71
C GLY A 302 19.30 -1.55 -10.94
N GLY A 303 18.42 -2.50 -11.30
CA GLY A 303 17.02 -2.19 -11.62
C GLY A 303 16.22 -1.61 -10.46
N ALA A 304 16.44 -2.10 -9.25
CA ALA A 304 15.72 -1.63 -8.06
C ALA A 304 16.26 -0.30 -7.53
N SER A 305 17.59 -0.12 -7.51
CA SER A 305 18.26 1.03 -6.91
C SER A 305 18.47 2.19 -7.88
N GLU A 306 18.87 1.88 -9.13
CA GLU A 306 19.24 2.90 -10.12
C GLU A 306 18.04 3.34 -10.97
N ALA A 307 17.15 2.42 -11.30
CA ALA A 307 16.01 2.69 -12.16
C ALA A 307 14.78 1.87 -11.76
N PRO A 308 14.06 2.23 -10.69
CA PRO A 308 12.91 1.47 -10.21
C PRO A 308 11.82 1.21 -11.27
N GLN A 309 11.70 2.10 -12.26
CA GLN A 309 10.77 1.94 -13.39
C GLN A 309 11.09 0.72 -14.27
N ARG A 310 12.35 0.25 -14.28
CA ARG A 310 12.75 -0.95 -15.03
C ARG A 310 12.01 -2.21 -14.56
N THR A 311 11.72 -2.30 -13.28
CA THR A 311 10.97 -3.44 -12.71
C THR A 311 9.59 -3.64 -13.35
N LEU A 312 9.04 -2.59 -13.98
CA LEU A 312 7.76 -2.61 -14.68
C LEU A 312 7.88 -2.83 -16.18
N LYS A 313 9.03 -2.46 -16.77
CA LYS A 313 9.25 -2.34 -18.22
C LYS A 313 10.18 -3.42 -18.77
N GLU A 314 10.81 -4.21 -17.91
CA GLU A 314 11.68 -5.33 -18.33
C GLU A 314 11.03 -6.68 -18.04
N ALA A 315 11.29 -7.66 -18.91
CA ALA A 315 11.06 -9.05 -18.61
C ALA A 315 12.01 -9.50 -17.49
N ASN A 316 11.55 -10.44 -16.67
CA ASN A 316 12.28 -10.91 -15.50
C ASN A 316 13.31 -12.01 -15.83
N VAL A 317 14.01 -12.51 -14.83
CA VAL A 317 15.05 -13.53 -14.95
C VAL A 317 14.55 -14.83 -15.61
N PHE A 318 13.28 -15.19 -15.44
CA PHE A 318 12.71 -16.40 -16.07
C PHE A 318 12.73 -16.34 -17.58
N SER A 319 12.60 -15.17 -18.19
CA SER A 319 12.74 -14.99 -19.62
C SER A 319 14.18 -15.28 -20.09
N VAL A 320 15.18 -14.93 -19.29
CA VAL A 320 16.59 -15.24 -19.58
C VAL A 320 16.86 -16.73 -19.43
N LEU A 321 16.40 -17.35 -18.35
CA LEU A 321 16.57 -18.79 -18.11
C LEU A 321 15.92 -19.61 -19.23
N LYS A 322 14.72 -19.25 -19.63
CA LYS A 322 14.00 -19.89 -20.74
C LYS A 322 14.76 -19.78 -22.06
N SER A 323 15.38 -18.64 -22.35
CA SER A 323 16.22 -18.46 -23.55
C SER A 323 17.47 -19.36 -23.56
N LYS A 324 17.84 -19.89 -22.39
CA LYS A 324 18.96 -20.81 -22.16
C LYS A 324 18.54 -22.27 -22.05
N GLY A 325 17.28 -22.58 -22.32
CA GLY A 325 16.78 -23.95 -22.34
C GLY A 325 16.34 -24.48 -20.95
N TRP A 326 16.28 -23.61 -19.92
CA TRP A 326 15.75 -24.00 -18.63
C TRP A 326 14.22 -24.05 -18.70
N SER A 327 13.61 -25.08 -18.12
CA SER A 327 12.20 -25.11 -17.78
C SER A 327 12.01 -24.53 -16.37
N SER A 328 10.86 -23.93 -16.13
CA SER A 328 10.54 -23.34 -14.84
C SER A 328 9.10 -23.64 -14.43
N GLU A 329 8.93 -23.99 -13.18
CA GLU A 329 7.63 -24.24 -12.55
C GLU A 329 7.46 -23.29 -11.38
N LEU A 330 6.23 -22.88 -11.12
CA LEU A 330 5.89 -21.96 -10.05
C LEU A 330 4.74 -22.52 -9.22
N TYR A 331 4.97 -22.68 -7.92
CA TYR A 331 3.96 -23.07 -6.96
C TYR A 331 3.80 -21.97 -5.91
N SER A 332 2.55 -21.58 -5.60
CA SER A 332 2.31 -20.50 -4.67
C SER A 332 1.09 -20.73 -3.80
N MET A 333 1.26 -20.53 -2.50
CA MET A 333 0.16 -20.43 -1.53
C MET A 333 -0.29 -18.97 -1.31
N GLN A 334 0.28 -18.02 -2.03
CA GLN A 334 -0.09 -16.61 -2.03
C GLN A 334 -0.99 -16.28 -3.24
N SER A 335 -1.76 -15.19 -3.15
CA SER A 335 -2.72 -14.76 -4.17
C SER A 335 -2.17 -13.67 -5.11
N GLU A 336 -0.86 -13.69 -5.39
CA GLU A 336 -0.19 -12.67 -6.22
C GLU A 336 -0.28 -12.96 -7.73
N ALA A 337 -1.47 -13.28 -8.21
CA ALA A 337 -1.71 -13.66 -9.62
C ALA A 337 -1.12 -12.67 -10.64
N TRP A 338 -1.16 -11.36 -10.33
CA TRP A 338 -0.58 -10.32 -11.17
C TRP A 338 0.94 -10.47 -11.39
N PHE A 339 1.66 -10.99 -10.39
CA PHE A 339 3.09 -11.27 -10.47
C PHE A 339 3.33 -12.57 -11.23
N TYR A 340 2.64 -13.62 -10.85
CA TYR A 340 2.84 -14.96 -11.39
C TYR A 340 2.53 -15.04 -12.88
N ASN A 341 1.49 -14.36 -13.35
CA ASN A 341 1.18 -14.24 -14.77
C ASN A 341 2.29 -13.57 -15.59
N LYS A 342 3.16 -12.77 -14.94
CA LYS A 342 4.29 -12.09 -15.59
C LYS A 342 5.60 -12.88 -15.53
N THR A 343 5.73 -13.85 -14.64
CA THR A 343 6.96 -14.66 -14.53
C THR A 343 7.19 -15.49 -15.77
N ARG A 344 6.11 -15.86 -16.51
CA ARG A 344 6.16 -16.71 -17.67
C ARG A 344 6.83 -18.06 -17.40
N ALA A 345 6.61 -18.60 -16.21
CA ALA A 345 6.94 -19.98 -15.91
C ALA A 345 6.27 -20.91 -16.92
N ASP A 346 6.90 -22.03 -17.20
CA ASP A 346 6.37 -23.01 -18.19
C ASP A 346 5.15 -23.71 -17.64
N ASP A 347 5.11 -23.95 -16.33
CA ASP A 347 3.93 -24.41 -15.60
C ASP A 347 3.79 -23.67 -14.28
N TYR A 348 2.56 -23.54 -13.78
CA TYR A 348 2.30 -22.91 -12.48
C TYR A 348 1.00 -23.40 -11.85
N SER A 349 1.01 -23.55 -10.52
CA SER A 349 -0.15 -23.84 -9.71
C SER A 349 -0.27 -22.86 -8.55
N LEU A 350 -1.42 -22.24 -8.42
CA LEU A 350 -1.70 -21.25 -7.38
C LEU A 350 -2.56 -21.86 -6.26
N ARG A 351 -2.62 -21.20 -5.10
CA ARG A 351 -3.32 -21.62 -3.89
C ARG A 351 -4.67 -22.27 -4.14
N GLU A 352 -5.51 -21.67 -4.99
CA GLU A 352 -6.86 -22.17 -5.25
C GLU A 352 -6.84 -23.53 -5.96
N ASN A 353 -5.94 -23.69 -6.93
CA ASN A 353 -5.76 -24.94 -7.65
C ASN A 353 -5.22 -26.02 -6.71
N ILE A 354 -4.13 -25.72 -5.99
CA ILE A 354 -3.47 -26.62 -5.05
C ILE A 354 -4.45 -27.06 -3.95
N ALA A 355 -5.17 -26.13 -3.34
CA ALA A 355 -6.13 -26.45 -2.29
C ALA A 355 -7.35 -27.26 -2.77
N SER A 356 -7.74 -27.10 -4.03
CA SER A 356 -8.89 -27.81 -4.62
C SER A 356 -8.58 -29.22 -5.10
N GLU A 357 -7.32 -29.63 -5.12
CA GLU A 357 -6.92 -30.96 -5.53
C GLU A 357 -7.48 -32.06 -4.58
N LYS A 358 -7.92 -33.18 -5.16
CA LYS A 358 -8.51 -34.29 -4.39
C LYS A 358 -7.57 -34.83 -3.31
N ARG A 359 -6.23 -34.86 -3.59
CA ARG A 359 -5.20 -35.31 -2.64
C ARG A 359 -5.09 -34.41 -1.41
N ASN A 360 -5.54 -33.17 -1.51
CA ASN A 360 -5.49 -32.15 -0.46
C ASN A 360 -6.82 -32.01 0.29
N ALA A 361 -7.84 -32.77 -0.09
CA ALA A 361 -9.15 -32.75 0.58
C ALA A 361 -9.03 -33.08 2.08
N GLY A 362 -9.46 -32.14 2.92
CA GLY A 362 -9.40 -32.29 4.39
C GLY A 362 -8.04 -32.00 5.03
N LYS A 363 -7.00 -31.66 4.24
CA LYS A 363 -5.73 -31.16 4.79
C LYS A 363 -5.85 -29.66 5.14
N PRO A 364 -5.09 -29.17 6.11
CA PRO A 364 -4.94 -27.72 6.31
C PRO A 364 -4.44 -27.04 5.03
N VAL A 365 -4.97 -25.88 4.72
CA VAL A 365 -4.52 -25.07 3.57
C VAL A 365 -3.37 -24.20 4.05
N ASP A 366 -2.17 -24.77 4.06
CA ASP A 366 -0.93 -24.16 4.49
C ASP A 366 0.22 -24.45 3.51
N ASP A 367 1.40 -23.90 3.77
CA ASP A 367 2.57 -24.01 2.89
C ASP A 367 3.12 -25.45 2.78
N MET A 368 2.70 -26.37 3.65
CA MET A 368 3.11 -27.78 3.54
C MET A 368 2.57 -28.45 2.27
N LEU A 369 1.49 -27.94 1.70
CA LEU A 369 0.99 -28.41 0.41
C LEU A 369 1.99 -28.18 -0.74
N LEU A 370 2.82 -27.14 -0.66
CA LEU A 370 3.87 -26.86 -1.65
C LEU A 370 4.96 -27.94 -1.68
N VAL A 371 5.19 -28.60 -0.55
CA VAL A 371 6.17 -29.69 -0.45
C VAL A 371 5.74 -30.87 -1.31
N ASP A 372 4.45 -31.17 -1.34
CA ASP A 372 3.90 -32.26 -2.17
C ASP A 372 4.01 -31.90 -3.66
N GLU A 373 3.67 -30.64 -4.03
CA GLU A 373 3.84 -30.14 -5.42
C GLU A 373 5.30 -30.26 -5.87
N MET A 374 6.23 -29.79 -5.04
CA MET A 374 7.66 -29.85 -5.36
C MET A 374 8.17 -31.30 -5.54
N LYS A 375 7.72 -32.23 -4.68
CA LYS A 375 8.10 -33.65 -4.82
C LYS A 375 7.61 -34.26 -6.11
N ASP A 376 6.40 -33.94 -6.53
CA ASP A 376 5.83 -34.44 -7.78
C ASP A 376 6.58 -33.88 -9.00
N SER A 377 6.99 -32.63 -8.95
CA SER A 377 7.82 -32.00 -9.99
C SER A 377 9.21 -32.64 -10.12
N MET A 378 9.74 -33.18 -9.03
CA MET A 378 11.07 -33.81 -9.00
C MET A 378 11.05 -35.31 -9.35
N ALA A 379 9.88 -35.93 -9.45
CA ALA A 379 9.71 -37.36 -9.72
C ALA A 379 9.69 -37.67 -11.22
#